data_d05a26bf0232395feb07c7b120c340bc
#
_entry.id   d05a26bf0232395feb07c7b120c340bc
#
_cell.length_a   1.000
_cell.length_b   1.000
_cell.length_c   1.000
_cell.angle_alpha   90.00
_cell.angle_beta   90.00
_cell.angle_gamma   90.00
#
_symmetry.space_group_name_H-M   'P 1'
#
loop_
_entity.id
_entity.type
_entity.pdbx_description
1 polymer ?
#
loop_
_entity_poly.entity_id
_entity_poly.type
_entity_poly.pdbx_seq_one_letter_code
_entity_poly.pdbx_strand_id
1 'polypeptide(L)'
;MGSFDVLLSDERTQLDAFIEEYRSALEAALVGIDEDQARERRVQSATTLLGLLKHVTWMQRVWFEECIGGTPRLDLGLVQSPAESFELSDDDTVASVTAAHRQACATARTAVADLSLDHVVTGHRAGPRTLHWVYLQVLRELAHHCGHADILREQILAG
;
A
#
# COMPACT_ATOMS: atom_id res chain seq x y z
N MET A 1 6.93 -13.90 9.45
CA MET A 1 6.93 -13.40 10.83
C MET A 1 5.78 -12.43 10.93
N GLY A 2 4.76 -12.76 11.66
CA GLY A 2 3.57 -11.93 11.87
C GLY A 2 3.70 -11.04 13.11
N SER A 3 2.72 -10.14 13.30
CA SER A 3 2.71 -9.22 14.44
C SER A 3 2.70 -9.92 15.80
N PHE A 4 2.09 -11.10 15.88
CA PHE A 4 2.06 -11.92 17.11
C PHE A 4 3.38 -12.65 17.42
N ASP A 5 4.33 -12.65 16.51
CA ASP A 5 5.65 -13.27 16.74
C ASP A 5 6.65 -12.28 17.37
N VAL A 6 6.32 -10.99 17.45
CA VAL A 6 7.24 -9.90 17.82
C VAL A 6 6.78 -9.07 19.03
N LEU A 7 5.99 -9.66 19.91
CA LEU A 7 5.31 -8.97 21.03
C LEU A 7 6.24 -8.15 21.94
N LEU A 8 7.48 -8.60 22.13
CA LEU A 8 8.49 -7.96 23.00
C LEU A 8 9.73 -7.50 22.23
N SER A 9 9.64 -7.46 20.90
CA SER A 9 10.71 -6.94 20.04
C SER A 9 10.80 -5.41 20.12
N ASP A 10 11.87 -4.85 19.57
CA ASP A 10 11.99 -3.41 19.42
C ASP A 10 10.89 -2.83 18.51
N GLU A 11 10.65 -1.53 18.63
CA GLU A 11 9.57 -0.83 17.94
C GLU A 11 9.65 -0.96 16.41
N ARG A 12 10.86 -0.90 15.84
CA ARG A 12 11.06 -1.05 14.40
C ARG A 12 10.61 -2.42 13.91
N THR A 13 11.02 -3.47 14.60
CA THR A 13 10.63 -4.85 14.29
C THR A 13 9.12 -5.04 14.39
N GLN A 14 8.47 -4.44 15.39
CA GLN A 14 7.02 -4.48 15.53
C GLN A 14 6.32 -3.77 14.38
N LEU A 15 6.74 -2.55 14.03
CA LEU A 15 6.16 -1.77 12.93
C LEU A 15 6.32 -2.49 11.58
N ASP A 16 7.50 -3.04 11.30
CA ASP A 16 7.75 -3.83 10.10
C ASP A 16 6.80 -5.04 10.01
N ALA A 17 6.61 -5.77 11.11
CA ALA A 17 5.74 -6.94 11.15
C ALA A 17 4.26 -6.57 10.87
N PHE A 18 3.75 -5.51 11.47
CA PHE A 18 2.38 -5.03 11.21
C PHE A 18 2.19 -4.58 9.76
N ILE A 19 3.14 -3.83 9.21
CA ILE A 19 3.08 -3.38 7.81
C ILE A 19 3.09 -4.58 6.85
N GLU A 20 3.97 -5.56 7.06
CA GLU A 20 4.04 -6.75 6.21
C GLU A 20 2.78 -7.61 6.29
N GLU A 21 2.16 -7.71 7.46
CA GLU A 21 0.91 -8.43 7.64
C GLU A 21 -0.22 -7.81 6.83
N TYR A 22 -0.39 -6.48 6.85
CA TYR A 22 -1.39 -5.79 6.03
C TYR A 22 -1.08 -5.80 4.54
N ARG A 23 0.18 -5.72 4.14
CA ARG A 23 0.61 -5.89 2.74
C ARG A 23 0.16 -7.24 2.20
N SER A 24 0.41 -8.29 2.98
CA SER A 24 0.01 -9.67 2.63
C SER A 24 -1.50 -9.85 2.61
N ALA A 25 -2.22 -9.24 3.56
CA ALA A 25 -3.67 -9.32 3.63
C ALA A 25 -4.35 -8.65 2.42
N LEU A 26 -3.86 -7.48 1.99
CA LEU A 26 -4.37 -6.79 0.81
C LEU A 26 -4.16 -7.58 -0.48
N GLU A 27 -2.99 -8.20 -0.63
CA GLU A 27 -2.74 -9.11 -1.76
C GLU A 27 -3.63 -10.36 -1.70
N ALA A 28 -3.79 -10.94 -0.51
CA ALA A 28 -4.63 -12.13 -0.30
C ALA A 28 -6.11 -11.86 -0.57
N ALA A 29 -6.58 -10.62 -0.46
CA ALA A 29 -7.96 -10.25 -0.78
C ALA A 29 -8.33 -10.52 -2.25
N LEU A 30 -7.36 -10.61 -3.16
CA LEU A 30 -7.57 -10.94 -4.58
C LEU A 30 -7.47 -12.45 -4.88
N VAL A 31 -7.09 -13.29 -3.93
CA VAL A 31 -6.97 -14.73 -4.15
C VAL A 31 -8.34 -15.35 -4.41
N GLY A 32 -8.48 -16.04 -5.55
CA GLY A 32 -9.73 -16.67 -5.98
C GLY A 32 -10.79 -15.70 -6.50
N ILE A 33 -10.42 -14.45 -6.76
CA ILE A 33 -11.23 -13.42 -7.43
C ILE A 33 -10.78 -13.35 -8.91
N ASP A 34 -11.73 -13.42 -9.83
CA ASP A 34 -11.44 -13.26 -11.26
C ASP A 34 -11.32 -11.79 -11.67
N GLU A 35 -10.94 -11.53 -12.95
CA GLU A 35 -10.73 -10.16 -13.44
C GLU A 35 -11.99 -9.29 -13.40
N ASP A 36 -13.15 -9.85 -13.73
CA ASP A 36 -14.41 -9.13 -13.71
C ASP A 36 -14.84 -8.79 -12.29
N GLN A 37 -14.74 -9.76 -11.38
CA GLN A 37 -14.99 -9.59 -9.96
C GLN A 37 -14.05 -8.55 -9.32
N ALA A 38 -12.77 -8.57 -9.67
CA ALA A 38 -11.77 -7.65 -9.13
C ALA A 38 -12.04 -6.19 -9.51
N ARG A 39 -12.70 -5.97 -10.66
CA ARG A 39 -13.11 -4.66 -11.21
C ARG A 39 -14.52 -4.26 -10.84
N GLU A 40 -15.28 -5.12 -10.17
CA GLU A 40 -16.67 -4.88 -9.87
C GLU A 40 -16.85 -3.73 -8.87
N ARG A 41 -17.76 -2.81 -9.20
CA ARG A 41 -18.12 -1.68 -8.32
C ARG A 41 -19.27 -2.07 -7.42
N ARG A 42 -18.99 -2.22 -6.13
CA ARG A 42 -20.00 -2.51 -5.08
C ARG A 42 -20.34 -1.28 -4.23
N VAL A 43 -19.69 -0.14 -4.49
CA VAL A 43 -19.92 1.14 -3.81
C VAL A 43 -20.05 2.27 -4.84
N GLN A 44 -20.57 3.43 -4.40
CA GLN A 44 -20.80 4.57 -5.31
C GLN A 44 -19.50 5.19 -5.83
N SER A 45 -18.42 5.14 -5.04
CA SER A 45 -17.11 5.63 -5.45
C SER A 45 -16.48 4.76 -6.55
N ALA A 46 -15.34 5.19 -7.08
CA ALA A 46 -14.55 4.41 -8.04
C ALA A 46 -13.81 3.22 -7.40
N THR A 47 -14.02 2.97 -6.11
CA THR A 47 -13.30 1.94 -5.36
C THR A 47 -13.75 0.54 -5.79
N THR A 48 -12.81 -0.24 -6.29
CA THR A 48 -12.94 -1.66 -6.59
C THR A 48 -11.88 -2.42 -5.82
N LEU A 49 -11.96 -3.75 -5.72
CA LEU A 49 -10.96 -4.53 -5.02
C LEU A 49 -9.57 -4.40 -5.68
N LEU A 50 -9.50 -4.45 -7.01
CA LEU A 50 -8.26 -4.24 -7.77
C LEU A 50 -7.75 -2.79 -7.64
N GLY A 51 -8.65 -1.81 -7.70
CA GLY A 51 -8.34 -0.39 -7.52
C GLY A 51 -7.77 -0.09 -6.13
N LEU A 52 -8.24 -0.79 -5.09
CA LEU A 52 -7.66 -0.69 -3.73
C LEU A 52 -6.19 -1.15 -3.71
N LEU A 53 -5.86 -2.31 -4.29
CA LEU A 53 -4.49 -2.78 -4.34
C LEU A 53 -3.60 -1.83 -5.16
N LYS A 54 -4.12 -1.28 -6.26
CA LYS A 54 -3.43 -0.25 -7.06
C LYS A 54 -3.18 1.01 -6.24
N HIS A 55 -4.19 1.50 -5.51
CA HIS A 55 -4.08 2.68 -4.65
C HIS A 55 -3.03 2.50 -3.54
N VAL A 56 -3.05 1.40 -2.81
CA VAL A 56 -2.05 1.19 -1.74
C VAL A 56 -0.64 0.99 -2.29
N THR A 57 -0.51 0.48 -3.51
CA THR A 57 0.77 0.41 -4.22
C THR A 57 1.27 1.82 -4.54
N TRP A 58 0.43 2.68 -5.10
CA TRP A 58 0.73 4.08 -5.34
C TRP A 58 1.12 4.80 -4.05
N MET A 59 0.34 4.64 -2.99
CA MET A 59 0.58 5.26 -1.68
C MET A 59 1.95 4.86 -1.12
N GLN A 60 2.32 3.59 -1.19
CA GLN A 60 3.65 3.13 -0.75
C GLN A 60 4.77 3.75 -1.57
N ARG A 61 4.62 3.85 -2.90
CA ARG A 61 5.61 4.50 -3.76
C ARG A 61 5.76 5.99 -3.45
N VAL A 62 4.65 6.69 -3.14
CA VAL A 62 4.69 8.09 -2.67
C VAL A 62 5.49 8.23 -1.37
N TRP A 63 5.31 7.34 -0.40
CA TRP A 63 6.01 7.45 0.87
C TRP A 63 7.46 6.98 0.81
N PHE A 64 7.74 5.89 0.12
CA PHE A 64 9.08 5.28 0.13
C PHE A 64 9.98 5.75 -1.02
N GLU A 65 9.45 5.99 -2.21
CA GLU A 65 10.26 6.43 -3.36
C GLU A 65 10.29 7.96 -3.49
N GLU A 66 9.16 8.66 -3.35
CA GLU A 66 9.14 10.13 -3.41
C GLU A 66 9.61 10.75 -2.08
N CYS A 67 8.95 10.44 -0.96
CA CYS A 67 9.21 11.10 0.31
C CYS A 67 10.58 10.73 0.90
N ILE A 68 10.94 9.45 0.92
CA ILE A 68 12.21 8.95 1.47
C ILE A 68 13.30 8.97 0.41
N GLY A 69 13.04 8.42 -0.78
CA GLY A 69 14.02 8.33 -1.86
C GLY A 69 14.30 9.65 -2.58
N GLY A 70 13.42 10.64 -2.42
CA GLY A 70 13.59 11.96 -3.03
C GLY A 70 13.31 12.03 -4.53
N THR A 71 12.79 10.98 -5.14
CA THR A 71 12.45 10.98 -6.57
C THR A 71 11.09 11.65 -6.78
N PRO A 72 10.99 12.73 -7.57
CA PRO A 72 9.72 13.41 -7.81
C PRO A 72 8.64 12.46 -8.37
N ARG A 73 7.39 12.64 -7.94
CA ARG A 73 6.25 11.80 -8.34
C ARG A 73 6.08 11.69 -9.86
N LEU A 74 6.30 12.78 -10.59
CA LEU A 74 6.25 12.78 -12.05
C LEU A 74 7.32 11.89 -12.67
N ASP A 75 8.53 11.90 -12.12
CA ASP A 75 9.65 11.10 -12.61
C ASP A 75 9.44 9.61 -12.31
N LEU A 76 8.65 9.31 -11.28
CA LEU A 76 8.18 7.96 -10.95
C LEU A 76 7.04 7.48 -11.85
N GLY A 77 6.50 8.34 -12.73
CA GLY A 77 5.33 8.03 -13.56
C GLY A 77 4.04 7.83 -12.76
N LEU A 78 3.95 8.40 -11.56
CA LEU A 78 2.79 8.25 -10.70
C LEU A 78 1.76 9.35 -10.96
N VAL A 79 0.47 8.98 -10.85
CA VAL A 79 -0.63 9.96 -10.85
C VAL A 79 -0.51 10.92 -9.68
N GLN A 80 -1.07 12.13 -9.83
CA GLN A 80 -0.80 13.22 -8.90
C GLN A 80 -1.69 13.25 -7.68
N SER A 81 -2.86 12.63 -7.75
CA SER A 81 -3.85 12.64 -6.67
C SER A 81 -4.20 11.24 -6.17
N PRO A 82 -4.62 11.12 -4.90
CA PRO A 82 -5.14 9.85 -4.36
C PRO A 82 -6.36 9.34 -5.14
N ALA A 83 -7.23 10.23 -5.63
CA ALA A 83 -8.43 9.83 -6.35
C ALA A 83 -8.08 9.10 -7.66
N GLU A 84 -7.15 9.64 -8.43
CA GLU A 84 -6.69 9.03 -9.70
C GLU A 84 -6.03 7.67 -9.49
N SER A 85 -5.44 7.42 -8.32
CA SER A 85 -4.73 6.16 -8.05
C SER A 85 -5.65 4.94 -7.89
N PHE A 86 -6.97 5.15 -7.75
CA PHE A 86 -7.97 4.08 -7.75
C PHE A 86 -8.45 3.72 -9.16
N GLU A 87 -8.20 4.58 -10.15
CA GLU A 87 -8.69 4.39 -11.50
C GLU A 87 -7.91 3.28 -12.20
N LEU A 88 -8.65 2.36 -12.83
CA LEU A 88 -8.10 1.24 -13.56
C LEU A 88 -8.07 1.54 -15.06
N SER A 89 -6.96 1.20 -15.72
CA SER A 89 -6.83 1.14 -17.16
C SER A 89 -7.12 -0.27 -17.68
N ASP A 90 -7.21 -0.42 -19.01
CA ASP A 90 -7.40 -1.74 -19.64
C ASP A 90 -6.18 -2.66 -19.42
N ASP A 91 -5.00 -2.10 -19.19
CA ASP A 91 -3.78 -2.84 -18.94
C ASP A 91 -3.62 -3.31 -17.47
N ASP A 92 -4.47 -2.80 -16.57
CA ASP A 92 -4.46 -3.23 -15.17
C ASP A 92 -5.15 -4.59 -15.03
N THR A 93 -4.42 -5.62 -14.72
CA THR A 93 -4.93 -6.96 -14.43
C THR A 93 -4.63 -7.34 -12.99
N VAL A 94 -5.30 -8.35 -12.45
CA VAL A 94 -4.97 -8.90 -11.12
C VAL A 94 -3.48 -9.24 -11.06
N ALA A 95 -2.95 -9.87 -12.11
CA ALA A 95 -1.53 -10.24 -12.17
C ALA A 95 -0.60 -9.02 -12.22
N SER A 96 -0.87 -8.02 -13.07
CA SER A 96 0.01 -6.86 -13.22
C SER A 96 0.01 -5.97 -11.98
N VAL A 97 -1.15 -5.72 -11.37
CA VAL A 97 -1.27 -4.90 -10.16
C VAL A 97 -0.65 -5.61 -8.95
N THR A 98 -0.83 -6.93 -8.83
CA THR A 98 -0.17 -7.72 -7.78
C THR A 98 1.36 -7.70 -7.93
N ALA A 99 1.87 -7.85 -9.15
CA ALA A 99 3.31 -7.76 -9.40
C ALA A 99 3.88 -6.37 -9.05
N ALA A 100 3.17 -5.31 -9.42
CA ALA A 100 3.54 -3.93 -9.07
C ALA A 100 3.52 -3.70 -7.55
N HIS A 101 2.54 -4.25 -6.84
CA HIS A 101 2.46 -4.20 -5.38
C HIS A 101 3.68 -4.87 -4.73
N ARG A 102 4.02 -6.09 -5.15
CA ARG A 102 5.18 -6.82 -4.63
C ARG A 102 6.48 -6.06 -4.89
N GLN A 103 6.63 -5.48 -6.06
CA GLN A 103 7.80 -4.66 -6.40
C GLN A 103 7.89 -3.41 -5.51
N ALA A 104 6.79 -2.68 -5.32
CA ALA A 104 6.74 -1.52 -4.43
C ALA A 104 7.10 -1.89 -2.97
N CYS A 105 6.60 -3.03 -2.47
CA CYS A 105 6.97 -3.54 -1.15
C CYS A 105 8.47 -3.84 -1.04
N ALA A 106 9.07 -4.46 -2.06
CA ALA A 106 10.50 -4.77 -2.08
C ALA A 106 11.34 -3.48 -2.10
N THR A 107 10.97 -2.52 -2.95
CA THR A 107 11.62 -1.20 -3.02
C THR A 107 11.53 -0.45 -1.70
N ALA A 108 10.36 -0.47 -1.05
CA ALA A 108 10.15 0.15 0.26
C ALA A 108 11.09 -0.43 1.33
N ARG A 109 11.21 -1.76 1.41
CA ARG A 109 12.13 -2.42 2.38
C ARG A 109 13.57 -1.97 2.16
N THR A 110 14.02 -1.93 0.89
CA THR A 110 15.37 -1.49 0.55
C THR A 110 15.59 -0.02 0.90
N ALA A 111 14.61 0.86 0.63
CA ALA A 111 14.73 2.29 0.89
C ALA A 111 14.93 2.63 2.38
N VAL A 112 14.48 1.79 3.28
CA VAL A 112 14.53 2.04 4.73
C VAL A 112 15.51 1.15 5.49
N ALA A 113 16.19 0.22 4.81
CA ALA A 113 16.99 -0.82 5.47
C ALA A 113 18.03 -0.26 6.45
N ASP A 114 18.70 0.82 6.08
CA ASP A 114 19.79 1.45 6.85
C ASP A 114 19.36 2.72 7.59
N LEU A 115 18.06 3.04 7.60
CA LEU A 115 17.54 4.26 8.24
C LEU A 115 16.99 3.95 9.64
N SER A 116 17.31 4.79 10.62
CA SER A 116 16.69 4.75 11.95
C SER A 116 15.31 5.38 11.96
N LEU A 117 14.45 5.05 12.93
CA LEU A 117 13.10 5.61 13.03
C LEU A 117 13.07 7.12 13.22
N ASP A 118 14.10 7.70 13.82
CA ASP A 118 14.26 9.15 14.04
C ASP A 118 14.86 9.88 12.82
N HIS A 119 15.27 9.14 11.78
CA HIS A 119 15.76 9.75 10.54
C HIS A 119 14.72 10.71 9.94
N VAL A 120 15.17 11.94 9.65
CA VAL A 120 14.30 12.98 9.09
C VAL A 120 14.32 12.93 7.56
N VAL A 121 13.14 12.73 6.97
CA VAL A 121 12.93 12.76 5.52
C VAL A 121 12.28 14.07 5.09
N THR A 122 12.66 14.58 3.94
CA THR A 122 12.30 15.94 3.47
C THR A 122 11.61 15.99 2.10
N GLY A 123 11.48 14.85 1.42
CA GLY A 123 11.00 14.78 0.04
C GLY A 123 9.50 15.04 -0.16
N HIS A 124 8.70 15.12 0.89
CA HIS A 124 7.27 15.35 0.75
C HIS A 124 6.89 16.82 0.85
N ARG A 125 5.98 17.28 -0.02
CA ARG A 125 5.50 18.67 -0.12
C ARG A 125 4.96 19.28 1.19
N ALA A 126 4.49 18.45 2.12
CA ALA A 126 3.98 18.92 3.42
C ALA A 126 5.09 19.12 4.49
N GLY A 127 6.36 19.08 4.09
CA GLY A 127 7.50 19.38 4.93
C GLY A 127 8.15 18.15 5.58
N PRO A 128 9.21 18.37 6.38
CA PRO A 128 10.00 17.32 7.01
C PRO A 128 9.19 16.48 8.01
N ARG A 129 9.57 15.20 8.13
CA ARG A 129 9.01 14.27 9.13
C ARG A 129 9.99 13.15 9.43
N THR A 130 9.80 12.46 10.54
CA THR A 130 10.61 11.29 10.85
C THR A 130 10.16 10.07 10.07
N LEU A 131 11.05 9.10 9.88
CA LEU A 131 10.70 7.79 9.33
C LEU A 131 9.62 7.11 10.19
N HIS A 132 9.67 7.25 11.52
CA HIS A 132 8.64 6.76 12.43
C HIS A 132 7.24 7.28 12.04
N TRP A 133 7.12 8.59 11.78
CA TRP A 133 5.85 9.16 11.31
C TRP A 133 5.38 8.55 9.99
N VAL A 134 6.30 8.32 9.05
CA VAL A 134 5.97 7.67 7.76
C VAL A 134 5.45 6.25 8.00
N TYR A 135 6.08 5.50 8.90
CA TYR A 135 5.63 4.15 9.26
C TYR A 135 4.22 4.13 9.84
N LEU A 136 3.93 5.02 10.78
CA LEU A 136 2.58 5.16 11.36
C LEU A 136 1.55 5.55 10.30
N GLN A 137 1.91 6.46 9.38
CA GLN A 137 1.05 6.86 8.27
C GLN A 137 0.76 5.69 7.32
N VAL A 138 1.78 4.96 6.91
CA VAL A 138 1.65 3.78 6.03
C VAL A 138 0.82 2.69 6.72
N LEU A 139 1.10 2.39 7.98
CA LEU A 139 0.35 1.41 8.76
C LEU A 139 -1.14 1.77 8.83
N ARG A 140 -1.45 3.04 9.12
CA ARG A 140 -2.83 3.55 9.16
C ARG A 140 -3.54 3.36 7.83
N GLU A 141 -2.90 3.72 6.72
CA GLU A 141 -3.46 3.59 5.37
C GLU A 141 -3.71 2.12 5.00
N LEU A 142 -2.72 1.25 5.26
CA LEU A 142 -2.85 -0.17 4.97
C LEU A 142 -3.97 -0.81 5.79
N ALA A 143 -4.03 -0.56 7.10
CA ALA A 143 -5.08 -1.09 7.98
C ALA A 143 -6.49 -0.62 7.55
N HIS A 144 -6.62 0.68 7.21
CA HIS A 144 -7.87 1.27 6.73
C HIS A 144 -8.34 0.58 5.44
N HIS A 145 -7.45 0.41 4.47
CA HIS A 145 -7.79 -0.19 3.19
C HIS A 145 -7.96 -1.72 3.26
N CYS A 146 -7.34 -2.42 4.20
CA CYS A 146 -7.65 -3.82 4.47
C CYS A 146 -9.11 -4.00 4.89
N GLY A 147 -9.62 -3.18 5.80
CA GLY A 147 -11.04 -3.23 6.18
C GLY A 147 -11.97 -2.98 4.99
N HIS A 148 -11.64 -2.07 4.09
CA HIS A 148 -12.40 -1.86 2.85
C HIS A 148 -12.33 -3.08 1.92
N ALA A 149 -11.16 -3.69 1.77
CA ALA A 149 -10.97 -4.87 0.93
C ALA A 149 -11.76 -6.07 1.45
N ASP A 150 -11.79 -6.29 2.76
CA ASP A 150 -12.54 -7.37 3.39
C ASP A 150 -14.03 -7.26 3.07
N ILE A 151 -14.63 -6.06 3.24
CA ILE A 151 -16.05 -5.82 2.95
C ILE A 151 -16.35 -5.99 1.47
N LEU A 152 -15.52 -5.43 0.58
CA LEU A 152 -15.72 -5.58 -0.87
C LEU A 152 -15.62 -7.04 -1.31
N ARG A 153 -14.64 -7.78 -0.80
CA ARG A 153 -14.50 -9.21 -1.08
C ARG A 153 -15.73 -9.99 -0.61
N GLU A 154 -16.22 -9.75 0.61
CA GLU A 154 -17.44 -10.37 1.11
C GLU A 154 -18.63 -10.12 0.17
N GLN A 155 -18.84 -8.89 -0.26
CA GLN A 155 -19.91 -8.52 -1.18
C GLN A 155 -19.77 -9.17 -2.56
N ILE A 156 -18.56 -9.29 -3.09
CA ILE A 156 -18.28 -9.94 -4.38
C ILE A 156 -18.59 -11.44 -4.29
N LEU A 157 -18.19 -12.10 -3.22
CA LEU A 157 -18.38 -13.54 -3.06
C LEU A 157 -19.82 -13.92 -2.67
N ALA A 158 -20.60 -12.97 -2.17
CA ALA A 158 -22.02 -13.21 -1.83
C ALA A 158 -22.95 -13.12 -3.06
N GLY A 159 -22.46 -12.64 -4.21
CA GLY A 159 -23.22 -12.50 -5.47
C GLY A 159 -23.93 -11.19 -5.55
#